data_93ed31fb1a9859f6ef07b2ab51a44257
#
_entry.id   93ed31fb1a9859f6ef07b2ab51a44257
#
_cell.length_a   1.000
_cell.length_b   1.000
_cell.length_c   1.000
_cell.angle_alpha   90.00
_cell.angle_beta   90.00
_cell.angle_gamma   90.00
#
_symmetry.space_group_name_H-M   'P 1'
#
loop_
_entity.id
_entity.type
_entity.pdbx_description
1 polymer ?
#
loop_
_entity_poly.entity_id
_entity_poly.type
_entity_poly.pdbx_seq_one_letter_code
_entity_poly.pdbx_strand_id
1 'polypeptide(L)'
;PTSGHYAVAKACLQAGKHLLVEKPIAVTLGEAQELVQLAKQRGCCLQVGHSERFNPVMALMRPHIGKPVFIECHRLSSFSERGTDVDVVLDLMIHDLDLIMSLNPGPVEEVRAAGVAVLSSSIDIANARIQFQSGCVANLTSSRVSTNKMRRLRLFQRDNYVSIDFQSRQGMICRRNAKAGERPTVEMSHLQGGDEEPLKLQLESFLHAITTGTRPVVSGEDGAAAVGVAHQVLQAIAAFASRQAEGEG
;
A
#
# COMPACT_ATOMS: atom_id res chain seq x y z
N PRO A 1 15.14 12.39 -3.16
CA PRO A 1 13.81 12.91 -2.81
C PRO A 1 12.78 12.49 -3.85
N THR A 2 11.54 12.30 -3.43
CA THR A 2 10.41 11.86 -4.28
C THR A 2 10.20 12.75 -5.50
N SER A 3 10.43 14.04 -5.36
CA SER A 3 10.33 15.02 -6.45
C SER A 3 11.25 14.75 -7.64
N GLY A 4 12.33 13.99 -7.45
CA GLY A 4 13.28 13.62 -8.51
C GLY A 4 12.93 12.32 -9.26
N HIS A 5 12.02 11.50 -8.73
CA HIS A 5 11.76 10.16 -9.27
C HIS A 5 11.35 10.19 -10.74
N TYR A 6 10.38 11.03 -11.10
CA TYR A 6 9.87 11.14 -12.46
C TYR A 6 10.97 11.51 -13.47
N ALA A 7 11.71 12.58 -13.23
CA ALA A 7 12.71 13.06 -14.16
C ALA A 7 13.82 12.03 -14.43
N VAL A 8 14.32 11.40 -13.34
CA VAL A 8 15.36 10.36 -13.45
C VAL A 8 14.81 9.10 -14.12
N ALA A 9 13.63 8.63 -13.71
CA ALA A 9 13.00 7.45 -14.28
C ALA A 9 12.72 7.61 -15.78
N LYS A 10 12.22 8.78 -16.18
CA LYS A 10 11.96 9.13 -17.59
C LYS A 10 13.25 9.06 -18.42
N ALA A 11 14.34 9.66 -17.94
CA ALA A 11 15.62 9.63 -18.64
C ALA A 11 16.16 8.20 -18.80
N CYS A 12 16.08 7.37 -17.75
CA CYS A 12 16.49 5.96 -17.80
C CYS A 12 15.67 5.16 -18.81
N LEU A 13 14.35 5.29 -18.79
CA LEU A 13 13.46 4.59 -19.71
C LEU A 13 13.65 5.05 -21.16
N GLN A 14 13.86 6.37 -21.39
CA GLN A 14 14.20 6.90 -22.72
C GLN A 14 15.49 6.29 -23.26
N ALA A 15 16.46 6.03 -22.39
CA ALA A 15 17.71 5.35 -22.73
C ALA A 15 17.57 3.81 -22.85
N GLY A 16 16.34 3.27 -22.80
CA GLY A 16 16.07 1.83 -22.93
C GLY A 16 16.55 1.00 -21.76
N LYS A 17 16.63 1.57 -20.55
CA LYS A 17 17.06 0.84 -19.34
C LYS A 17 15.87 0.27 -18.60
N HIS A 18 15.97 -1.00 -18.15
CA HIS A 18 15.08 -1.56 -17.15
C HIS A 18 15.24 -0.78 -15.84
N LEU A 19 14.16 -0.58 -15.10
CA LEU A 19 14.16 0.32 -13.96
C LEU A 19 13.41 -0.28 -12.75
N LEU A 20 14.08 -0.27 -11.61
CA LEU A 20 13.48 -0.40 -10.28
C LEU A 20 13.49 1.00 -9.66
N VAL A 21 12.31 1.59 -9.47
CA VAL A 21 12.13 2.93 -8.89
C VAL A 21 11.53 2.82 -7.50
N GLU A 22 12.02 3.63 -6.55
CA GLU A 22 11.45 3.70 -5.20
C GLU A 22 10.02 4.28 -5.21
N LYS A 23 9.28 3.94 -4.17
CA LYS A 23 7.93 4.48 -3.93
C LYS A 23 8.00 5.95 -3.42
N PRO A 24 6.98 6.76 -3.76
CA PRO A 24 6.03 6.56 -4.86
C PRO A 24 6.74 6.61 -6.21
N ILE A 25 6.20 5.94 -7.21
CA ILE A 25 6.79 5.92 -8.57
C ILE A 25 7.01 7.35 -9.13
N ALA A 26 6.07 8.25 -8.81
CA ALA A 26 6.12 9.67 -9.11
C ALA A 26 5.22 10.43 -8.14
N VAL A 27 5.31 11.77 -8.13
CA VAL A 27 4.46 12.62 -7.26
C VAL A 27 3.02 12.67 -7.77
N THR A 28 2.80 12.70 -9.07
CA THR A 28 1.47 12.81 -9.68
C THR A 28 1.08 11.55 -10.44
N LEU A 29 -0.24 11.31 -10.56
CA LEU A 29 -0.77 10.21 -11.35
C LEU A 29 -0.39 10.35 -12.84
N GLY A 30 -0.42 11.57 -13.39
CA GLY A 30 -0.04 11.82 -14.79
C GLY A 30 1.40 11.42 -15.07
N GLU A 31 2.34 11.80 -14.20
CA GLU A 31 3.75 11.39 -14.31
C GLU A 31 3.90 9.87 -14.21
N ALA A 32 3.21 9.23 -13.25
CA ALA A 32 3.24 7.78 -13.09
C ALA A 32 2.74 7.05 -14.34
N GLN A 33 1.63 7.52 -14.92
CA GLN A 33 1.07 6.96 -16.15
C GLN A 33 2.01 7.16 -17.36
N GLU A 34 2.67 8.31 -17.47
CA GLU A 34 3.65 8.56 -18.51
C GLU A 34 4.83 7.59 -18.43
N LEU A 35 5.37 7.35 -17.23
CA LEU A 35 6.45 6.37 -17.01
C LEU A 35 6.01 4.95 -17.41
N VAL A 36 4.80 4.54 -17.08
CA VAL A 36 4.23 3.24 -17.48
C VAL A 36 4.15 3.12 -19.00
N GLN A 37 3.64 4.14 -19.68
CA GLN A 37 3.53 4.15 -21.14
C GLN A 37 4.91 4.11 -21.79
N LEU A 38 5.84 4.91 -21.29
CA LEU A 38 7.21 4.95 -21.80
C LEU A 38 7.93 3.59 -21.64
N ALA A 39 7.77 2.95 -20.47
CA ALA A 39 8.33 1.61 -20.24
C ALA A 39 7.79 0.59 -21.26
N LYS A 40 6.47 0.60 -21.52
CA LYS A 40 5.84 -0.26 -22.54
C LYS A 40 6.38 0.02 -23.95
N GLN A 41 6.46 1.28 -24.34
CA GLN A 41 6.95 1.68 -25.65
C GLN A 41 8.41 1.27 -25.88
N ARG A 42 9.22 1.27 -24.82
CA ARG A 42 10.65 0.92 -24.88
C ARG A 42 10.93 -0.56 -24.61
N GLY A 43 9.92 -1.37 -24.30
CA GLY A 43 10.10 -2.77 -23.91
C GLY A 43 10.91 -2.91 -22.61
N CYS A 44 10.83 -1.93 -21.71
CA CYS A 44 11.57 -1.91 -20.45
C CYS A 44 10.75 -2.53 -19.31
N CYS A 45 11.39 -3.35 -18.49
CA CYS A 45 10.84 -3.75 -17.21
C CYS A 45 10.84 -2.53 -16.28
N LEU A 46 9.66 -2.19 -15.72
CA LEU A 46 9.48 -1.14 -14.73
C LEU A 46 8.86 -1.75 -13.47
N GLN A 47 9.65 -1.82 -12.38
CA GLN A 47 9.22 -2.29 -11.06
C GLN A 47 9.24 -1.14 -10.08
N VAL A 48 8.26 -1.11 -9.15
CA VAL A 48 8.15 -0.08 -8.10
C VAL A 48 8.52 -0.66 -6.74
N GLY A 49 9.18 0.14 -5.91
CA GLY A 49 9.76 -0.23 -4.62
C GLY A 49 8.77 -0.39 -3.47
N HIS A 50 7.62 -1.03 -3.68
CA HIS A 50 6.71 -1.39 -2.59
C HIS A 50 7.20 -2.66 -1.88
N SER A 51 8.22 -2.50 -1.04
CA SER A 51 8.96 -3.59 -0.38
C SER A 51 8.10 -4.49 0.51
N GLU A 52 6.96 -4.01 1.04
CA GLU A 52 6.06 -4.84 1.85
C GLU A 52 5.43 -6.00 1.06
N ARG A 53 5.34 -5.90 -0.26
CA ARG A 53 4.93 -7.03 -1.14
C ARG A 53 5.91 -8.19 -1.10
N PHE A 54 7.16 -7.92 -0.73
CA PHE A 54 8.26 -8.88 -0.62
C PHE A 54 8.55 -9.28 0.83
N ASN A 55 7.75 -8.80 1.78
CA ASN A 55 7.89 -9.22 3.16
C ASN A 55 7.54 -10.71 3.29
N PRO A 56 8.43 -11.54 3.88
CA PRO A 56 8.22 -12.99 3.96
C PRO A 56 6.88 -13.38 4.58
N VAL A 57 6.37 -12.62 5.55
CA VAL A 57 5.05 -12.87 6.13
C VAL A 57 3.92 -12.70 5.11
N MET A 58 4.06 -11.78 4.14
CA MET A 58 3.03 -11.58 3.11
C MET A 58 2.92 -12.79 2.19
N ALA A 59 4.04 -13.37 1.77
CA ALA A 59 4.08 -14.58 0.96
C ALA A 59 3.41 -15.75 1.70
N LEU A 60 3.72 -15.89 3.00
CA LEU A 60 3.18 -16.94 3.85
C LEU A 60 1.66 -16.81 4.07
N MET A 61 1.17 -15.58 4.21
CA MET A 61 -0.23 -15.31 4.48
C MET A 61 -1.10 -15.29 3.21
N ARG A 62 -0.51 -15.07 2.03
CA ARG A 62 -1.22 -14.96 0.75
C ARG A 62 -2.21 -16.09 0.46
N PRO A 63 -1.91 -17.39 0.73
CA PRO A 63 -2.85 -18.49 0.50
C PRO A 63 -4.11 -18.45 1.37
N HIS A 64 -4.11 -17.67 2.46
CA HIS A 64 -5.22 -17.51 3.40
C HIS A 64 -6.07 -16.27 3.12
N ILE A 65 -5.65 -15.46 2.16
CA ILE A 65 -6.35 -14.23 1.76
C ILE A 65 -7.21 -14.53 0.53
N GLY A 66 -8.52 -14.45 0.72
CA GLY A 66 -9.51 -14.57 -0.35
C GLY A 66 -10.10 -13.20 -0.72
N LYS A 67 -11.42 -13.05 -0.54
CA LYS A 67 -12.17 -11.81 -0.81
C LYS A 67 -12.54 -11.14 0.51
N PRO A 68 -11.76 -10.18 1.02
CA PRO A 68 -12.10 -9.49 2.23
C PRO A 68 -13.35 -8.62 2.03
N VAL A 69 -14.20 -8.60 3.06
CA VAL A 69 -15.36 -7.70 3.15
C VAL A 69 -14.97 -6.40 3.83
N PHE A 70 -14.04 -6.50 4.79
CA PHE A 70 -13.52 -5.36 5.52
C PHE A 70 -12.00 -5.49 5.69
N ILE A 71 -11.30 -4.37 5.52
CA ILE A 71 -9.84 -4.27 5.65
C ILE A 71 -9.52 -3.16 6.65
N GLU A 72 -8.55 -3.39 7.50
CA GLU A 72 -8.06 -2.40 8.45
C GLU A 72 -6.53 -2.35 8.38
N CYS A 73 -5.98 -1.15 8.15
CA CYS A 73 -4.55 -0.89 8.10
C CYS A 73 -4.13 0.16 9.12
N HIS A 74 -3.05 -0.14 9.84
CA HIS A 74 -2.39 0.82 10.71
C HIS A 74 -0.90 0.87 10.40
N ARG A 75 -0.42 2.06 10.03
CA ARG A 75 0.99 2.34 9.79
C ARG A 75 1.41 3.56 10.60
N LEU A 76 1.99 3.28 11.73
CA LEU A 76 2.35 4.28 12.72
C LEU A 76 3.88 4.31 12.90
N SER A 77 4.45 5.49 12.93
CA SER A 77 5.87 5.71 13.22
C SER A 77 6.08 6.95 14.10
N SER A 78 7.23 7.01 14.76
CA SER A 78 7.69 8.22 15.42
C SER A 78 8.12 9.25 14.39
N PHE A 79 8.08 10.52 14.78
CA PHE A 79 8.50 11.63 13.94
C PHE A 79 9.98 11.50 13.53
N SER A 80 10.25 11.81 12.28
CA SER A 80 11.59 11.91 11.70
C SER A 80 11.56 13.03 10.67
N GLU A 81 12.61 13.83 10.62
CA GLU A 81 12.75 14.88 9.59
C GLU A 81 12.88 14.33 8.17
N ARG A 82 13.20 13.03 8.04
CA ARG A 82 13.23 12.33 6.73
C ARG A 82 11.83 12.08 6.24
N GLY A 83 11.55 12.35 4.96
CA GLY A 83 10.26 12.08 4.30
C GLY A 83 9.20 13.15 4.60
N THR A 84 9.58 14.31 5.14
CA THR A 84 8.67 15.45 5.35
C THR A 84 8.46 16.30 4.09
N ASP A 85 9.16 15.98 3.00
CA ASP A 85 8.99 16.58 1.67
C ASP A 85 7.66 16.18 0.99
N VAL A 86 6.97 15.16 1.51
CA VAL A 86 5.66 14.72 1.05
C VAL A 86 4.73 14.45 2.24
N ASP A 87 3.42 14.42 1.97
CA ASP A 87 2.40 14.05 2.96
C ASP A 87 2.54 12.61 3.43
N VAL A 88 2.08 12.33 4.66
CA VAL A 88 2.04 10.97 5.22
C VAL A 88 1.28 9.97 4.34
N VAL A 89 0.38 10.46 3.48
CA VAL A 89 -0.36 9.63 2.51
C VAL A 89 0.59 9.07 1.46
N LEU A 90 1.44 9.90 0.85
CA LEU A 90 2.43 9.48 -0.15
C LEU A 90 3.68 8.84 0.47
N ASP A 91 3.99 9.15 1.74
CA ASP A 91 5.14 8.54 2.42
C ASP A 91 4.80 7.18 3.04
N LEU A 92 3.74 7.09 3.84
CA LEU A 92 3.41 5.91 4.63
C LEU A 92 2.17 5.16 4.11
N MET A 93 1.03 5.85 3.91
CA MET A 93 -0.23 5.19 3.54
C MET A 93 -0.15 4.47 2.20
N ILE A 94 0.66 4.96 1.28
CA ILE A 94 0.81 4.40 -0.06
C ILE A 94 1.27 2.92 -0.05
N HIS A 95 2.00 2.48 0.96
CA HIS A 95 2.37 1.07 1.12
C HIS A 95 1.14 0.20 1.38
N ASP A 96 0.20 0.69 2.21
CA ASP A 96 -1.01 -0.04 2.55
C ASP A 96 -2.03 0.04 1.40
N LEU A 97 -2.06 1.16 0.67
CA LEU A 97 -2.85 1.31 -0.56
C LEU A 97 -2.39 0.30 -1.62
N ASP A 98 -1.08 0.16 -1.85
CA ASP A 98 -0.53 -0.84 -2.75
C ASP A 98 -0.91 -2.27 -2.33
N LEU A 99 -0.76 -2.60 -1.04
CA LEU A 99 -1.16 -3.90 -0.52
C LEU A 99 -2.64 -4.18 -0.77
N ILE A 100 -3.54 -3.24 -0.46
CA ILE A 100 -4.98 -3.37 -0.67
C ILE A 100 -5.30 -3.55 -2.15
N MET A 101 -4.75 -2.70 -3.03
CA MET A 101 -4.97 -2.79 -4.46
C MET A 101 -4.49 -4.12 -5.04
N SER A 102 -3.43 -4.71 -4.45
CA SER A 102 -2.93 -6.03 -4.85
C SER A 102 -3.88 -7.18 -4.56
N LEU A 103 -4.84 -6.98 -3.67
CA LEU A 103 -5.90 -7.95 -3.37
C LEU A 103 -7.05 -7.89 -4.38
N ASN A 104 -6.99 -6.95 -5.33
CA ASN A 104 -7.98 -6.72 -6.38
C ASN A 104 -9.41 -6.54 -5.83
N PRO A 105 -9.63 -5.53 -4.95
CA PRO A 105 -10.95 -5.28 -4.36
C PRO A 105 -11.95 -4.67 -5.36
N GLY A 106 -11.54 -4.41 -6.59
CA GLY A 106 -12.29 -3.72 -7.62
C GLY A 106 -12.05 -2.20 -7.63
N PRO A 107 -12.77 -1.46 -8.49
CA PRO A 107 -12.66 -0.01 -8.56
C PRO A 107 -13.07 0.67 -7.25
N VAL A 108 -12.43 1.80 -6.94
CA VAL A 108 -12.84 2.68 -5.83
C VAL A 108 -14.19 3.31 -6.17
N GLU A 109 -15.14 3.25 -5.24
CA GLU A 109 -16.46 3.85 -5.34
C GLU A 109 -16.54 5.18 -4.57
N GLU A 110 -16.05 5.19 -3.33
CA GLU A 110 -16.07 6.36 -2.46
C GLU A 110 -14.79 6.41 -1.60
N VAL A 111 -14.29 7.64 -1.38
CA VAL A 111 -13.21 7.92 -0.42
C VAL A 111 -13.65 9.01 0.53
N ARG A 112 -13.59 8.73 1.83
CA ARG A 112 -13.72 9.72 2.91
C ARG A 112 -12.40 9.74 3.69
N ALA A 113 -11.84 10.92 3.90
CA ALA A 113 -10.58 11.04 4.60
C ALA A 113 -10.49 12.33 5.40
N ALA A 114 -9.68 12.28 6.46
CA ALA A 114 -9.26 13.42 7.26
C ALA A 114 -7.75 13.34 7.49
N GLY A 115 -7.09 14.50 7.59
CA GLY A 115 -5.66 14.56 7.86
C GLY A 115 -5.28 15.88 8.49
N VAL A 116 -4.23 15.85 9.30
CA VAL A 116 -3.78 17.01 10.08
C VAL A 116 -2.26 17.13 10.03
N ALA A 117 -1.77 18.35 9.83
CA ALA A 117 -0.39 18.75 10.04
C ALA A 117 -0.22 19.03 11.54
N VAL A 118 0.71 18.35 12.21
CA VAL A 118 0.92 18.44 13.67
C VAL A 118 2.31 18.98 14.01
N LEU A 119 3.35 18.39 13.43
CA LEU A 119 4.76 18.72 13.69
C LEU A 119 5.49 19.26 12.46
N SER A 120 4.94 19.07 11.26
CA SER A 120 5.50 19.57 10.01
C SER A 120 4.50 20.48 9.28
N SER A 121 4.91 21.04 8.15
CA SER A 121 4.02 21.81 7.25
C SER A 121 3.14 20.92 6.35
N SER A 122 3.40 19.62 6.32
CA SER A 122 2.65 18.64 5.56
C SER A 122 1.73 17.82 6.48
N ILE A 123 0.80 17.05 5.93
CA ILE A 123 -0.07 16.16 6.72
C ILE A 123 0.78 15.09 7.43
N ASP A 124 0.75 15.05 8.77
CA ASP A 124 1.53 14.14 9.61
C ASP A 124 0.73 12.91 10.06
N ILE A 125 -0.60 13.04 10.11
CA ILE A 125 -1.53 11.94 10.40
C ILE A 125 -2.70 12.03 9.43
N ALA A 126 -3.09 10.88 8.88
CA ALA A 126 -4.24 10.76 8.01
C ALA A 126 -5.03 9.49 8.34
N ASN A 127 -6.36 9.60 8.29
CA ASN A 127 -7.29 8.49 8.30
C ASN A 127 -8.10 8.50 7.01
N ALA A 128 -8.24 7.35 6.37
CA ALA A 128 -9.02 7.19 5.16
C ALA A 128 -9.95 5.99 5.27
N ARG A 129 -11.19 6.16 4.81
CA ARG A 129 -12.16 5.09 4.57
C ARG A 129 -12.42 5.03 3.07
N ILE A 130 -12.11 3.88 2.47
CA ILE A 130 -12.26 3.63 1.04
C ILE A 130 -13.31 2.54 0.86
N GLN A 131 -14.34 2.81 0.08
CA GLN A 131 -15.33 1.84 -0.34
C GLN A 131 -15.05 1.44 -1.79
N PHE A 132 -15.12 0.14 -2.06
CA PHE A 132 -14.94 -0.43 -3.39
C PHE A 132 -16.27 -0.93 -3.97
N GLN A 133 -16.41 -0.92 -5.29
CA GLN A 133 -17.61 -1.40 -5.97
C GLN A 133 -17.95 -2.87 -5.66
N SER A 134 -16.99 -3.66 -5.22
CA SER A 134 -17.22 -5.02 -4.73
C SER A 134 -17.99 -5.09 -3.39
N GLY A 135 -18.21 -3.94 -2.74
CA GLY A 135 -18.71 -3.84 -1.38
C GLY A 135 -17.65 -3.97 -0.29
N CYS A 136 -16.39 -4.24 -0.66
CA CYS A 136 -15.28 -4.22 0.30
C CYS A 136 -15.06 -2.79 0.81
N VAL A 137 -14.76 -2.67 2.11
CA VAL A 137 -14.42 -1.39 2.73
C VAL A 137 -13.05 -1.51 3.38
N ALA A 138 -12.19 -0.52 3.15
CA ALA A 138 -10.88 -0.42 3.80
C ALA A 138 -10.80 0.84 4.68
N ASN A 139 -10.38 0.67 5.93
CA ASN A 139 -10.02 1.77 6.84
C ASN A 139 -8.51 1.78 7.02
N LEU A 140 -7.89 2.94 6.76
CA LEU A 140 -6.44 3.12 6.87
C LEU A 140 -6.14 4.26 7.85
N THR A 141 -5.18 4.04 8.72
CA THR A 141 -4.61 5.10 9.56
C THR A 141 -3.10 5.11 9.40
N SER A 142 -2.56 6.23 8.95
CA SER A 142 -1.12 6.43 8.82
C SER A 142 -0.69 7.66 9.60
N SER A 143 0.35 7.53 10.42
CA SER A 143 0.86 8.59 11.26
C SER A 143 2.38 8.52 11.36
N ARG A 144 3.04 9.66 11.26
CA ARG A 144 4.47 9.83 11.56
C ARG A 144 4.72 10.58 12.87
N VAL A 145 3.67 10.78 13.68
CA VAL A 145 3.73 11.47 14.98
C VAL A 145 3.26 10.58 16.12
N SER A 146 3.38 9.28 15.99
CA SER A 146 2.96 8.29 16.99
C SER A 146 4.13 7.85 17.86
N THR A 147 3.87 7.59 19.16
CA THR A 147 4.89 7.09 20.10
C THR A 147 5.23 5.62 19.83
N ASN A 148 4.25 4.83 19.39
CA ASN A 148 4.42 3.40 19.11
C ASN A 148 4.51 3.17 17.60
N LYS A 149 5.48 2.34 17.18
CA LYS A 149 5.56 1.86 15.81
C LYS A 149 4.58 0.72 15.58
N MET A 150 3.87 0.75 14.46
CA MET A 150 2.94 -0.32 14.07
C MET A 150 2.88 -0.41 12.54
N ARG A 151 2.90 -1.63 12.01
CA ARG A 151 2.68 -1.91 10.58
C ARG A 151 1.79 -3.13 10.48
N ARG A 152 0.48 -2.92 10.54
CA ARG A 152 -0.49 -4.02 10.66
C ARG A 152 -1.56 -3.93 9.59
N LEU A 153 -1.83 -5.08 8.97
CA LEU A 153 -2.93 -5.31 8.03
C LEU A 153 -3.86 -6.37 8.62
N ARG A 154 -5.15 -6.07 8.69
CA ARG A 154 -6.21 -6.99 9.13
C ARG A 154 -7.24 -7.16 8.04
N LEU A 155 -7.59 -8.39 7.75
CA LEU A 155 -8.51 -8.77 6.68
C LEU A 155 -9.65 -9.58 7.28
N PHE A 156 -10.86 -9.05 7.20
CA PHE A 156 -12.08 -9.71 7.66
C PHE A 156 -12.79 -10.28 6.44
N GLN A 157 -12.89 -11.60 6.41
CA GLN A 157 -13.49 -12.36 5.35
C GLN A 157 -14.71 -13.14 5.90
N ARG A 158 -15.54 -13.70 5.02
CA ARG A 158 -16.75 -14.41 5.49
C ARG A 158 -16.41 -15.61 6.39
N ASP A 159 -15.31 -16.31 6.08
CA ASP A 159 -14.97 -17.59 6.69
C ASP A 159 -13.76 -17.53 7.61
N ASN A 160 -12.99 -16.45 7.54
CA ASN A 160 -11.81 -16.29 8.37
C ASN A 160 -11.46 -14.81 8.61
N TYR A 161 -10.65 -14.61 9.63
CA TYR A 161 -9.96 -13.37 9.93
C TYR A 161 -8.46 -13.60 9.79
N VAL A 162 -7.80 -12.69 9.09
CA VAL A 162 -6.34 -12.70 8.88
C VAL A 162 -5.75 -11.43 9.45
N SER A 163 -4.70 -11.54 10.25
CA SER A 163 -3.91 -10.42 10.77
C SER A 163 -2.45 -10.60 10.41
N ILE A 164 -1.84 -9.55 9.87
CA ILE A 164 -0.42 -9.52 9.49
C ILE A 164 0.24 -8.36 10.21
N ASP A 165 1.31 -8.65 10.94
CA ASP A 165 2.22 -7.66 11.50
C ASP A 165 3.53 -7.71 10.72
N PHE A 166 3.77 -6.67 9.90
CA PHE A 166 4.93 -6.59 9.03
C PHE A 166 6.23 -6.30 9.79
N GLN A 167 6.13 -5.69 10.98
CA GLN A 167 7.30 -5.34 11.78
C GLN A 167 7.88 -6.58 12.46
N SER A 168 7.02 -7.39 13.08
CA SER A 168 7.42 -8.66 13.72
C SER A 168 7.44 -9.83 12.74
N ARG A 169 6.98 -9.62 11.50
CA ARG A 169 6.81 -10.66 10.47
C ARG A 169 5.90 -11.80 10.92
N GLN A 170 4.86 -11.48 11.69
CA GLN A 170 3.92 -12.46 12.23
C GLN A 170 2.58 -12.41 11.53
N GLY A 171 2.04 -13.61 11.24
CA GLY A 171 0.70 -13.80 10.73
C GLY A 171 -0.17 -14.55 11.72
N MET A 172 -1.45 -14.17 11.81
CA MET A 172 -2.46 -14.90 12.57
C MET A 172 -3.67 -15.15 11.68
N ILE A 173 -4.20 -16.36 11.72
CA ILE A 173 -5.41 -16.77 11.03
C ILE A 173 -6.38 -17.26 12.08
N CYS A 174 -7.61 -16.76 12.04
CA CYS A 174 -8.69 -17.21 12.89
C CYS A 174 -9.84 -17.71 12.01
N ARG A 175 -10.19 -18.99 12.11
CA ARG A 175 -11.25 -19.63 11.34
C ARG A 175 -12.35 -20.13 12.24
N ARG A 176 -13.59 -20.00 11.77
CA ARG A 176 -14.74 -20.61 12.39
C ARG A 176 -14.94 -22.01 11.81
N ASN A 177 -14.84 -23.02 12.65
CA ASN A 177 -15.24 -24.39 12.32
C ASN A 177 -16.66 -24.62 12.84
N ALA A 178 -17.60 -24.77 11.90
CA ALA A 178 -18.99 -25.10 12.24
C ALA A 178 -19.37 -26.38 11.48
N LYS A 179 -19.48 -27.51 12.20
CA LYS A 179 -20.12 -28.70 11.64
C LYS A 179 -21.61 -28.63 11.95
N ALA A 180 -22.43 -29.18 11.02
CA ALA A 180 -23.88 -29.21 11.21
C ALA A 180 -24.23 -29.95 12.51
N GLY A 181 -24.97 -29.28 13.41
CA GLY A 181 -25.38 -29.83 14.71
C GLY A 181 -24.39 -29.68 15.86
N GLU A 182 -23.18 -29.14 15.61
CA GLU A 182 -22.19 -28.89 16.66
C GLU A 182 -22.10 -27.39 17.00
N ARG A 183 -21.65 -27.08 18.23
CA ARG A 183 -21.32 -25.70 18.59
C ARG A 183 -20.11 -25.26 17.79
N PRO A 184 -20.14 -24.05 17.15
CA PRO A 184 -19.01 -23.52 16.41
C PRO A 184 -17.78 -23.43 17.31
N THR A 185 -16.64 -23.90 16.85
CA THR A 185 -15.33 -23.71 17.47
C THR A 185 -14.52 -22.71 16.67
N VAL A 186 -13.57 -22.06 17.33
CA VAL A 186 -12.62 -21.13 16.70
C VAL A 186 -11.25 -21.79 16.67
N GLU A 187 -10.69 -21.92 15.49
CA GLU A 187 -9.32 -22.38 15.29
C GLU A 187 -8.42 -21.16 15.05
N MET A 188 -7.32 -21.07 15.78
CA MET A 188 -6.31 -20.02 15.63
C MET A 188 -4.99 -20.64 15.22
N SER A 189 -4.38 -20.08 14.17
CA SER A 189 -3.05 -20.46 13.68
C SER A 189 -2.15 -19.24 13.68
N HIS A 190 -0.91 -19.40 14.15
CA HIS A 190 0.13 -18.39 14.12
C HIS A 190 1.22 -18.84 13.15
N LEU A 191 1.66 -17.92 12.29
CA LEU A 191 2.70 -18.16 11.31
C LEU A 191 3.80 -17.11 11.49
N GLN A 192 5.05 -17.55 11.38
CA GLN A 192 6.22 -16.68 11.45
C GLN A 192 6.87 -16.61 10.08
N GLY A 193 7.01 -15.41 9.54
CA GLY A 193 7.77 -15.16 8.31
C GLY A 193 9.27 -15.39 8.50
N GLY A 194 9.96 -15.74 7.43
CA GLY A 194 11.42 -15.95 7.42
C GLY A 194 12.22 -14.66 7.66
N ASP A 195 13.53 -14.82 7.72
CA ASP A 195 14.48 -13.74 8.01
C ASP A 195 15.00 -13.05 6.74
N GLU A 196 14.53 -13.48 5.56
CA GLU A 196 14.96 -12.89 4.30
C GLU A 196 14.65 -11.39 4.25
N GLU A 197 15.60 -10.64 3.73
CA GLU A 197 15.47 -9.19 3.60
C GLU A 197 14.53 -8.83 2.43
N PRO A 198 13.43 -8.09 2.68
CA PRO A 198 12.48 -7.70 1.63
C PRO A 198 13.11 -6.96 0.46
N LEU A 199 14.11 -6.10 0.71
CA LEU A 199 14.83 -5.39 -0.36
C LEU A 199 15.64 -6.34 -1.25
N LYS A 200 16.23 -7.39 -0.68
CA LYS A 200 16.93 -8.42 -1.44
C LYS A 200 15.95 -9.18 -2.33
N LEU A 201 14.85 -9.66 -1.77
CA LEU A 201 13.80 -10.36 -2.52
C LEU A 201 13.20 -9.48 -3.63
N GLN A 202 13.04 -8.19 -3.38
CA GLN A 202 12.59 -7.20 -4.36
C GLN A 202 13.56 -7.10 -5.54
N LEU A 203 14.88 -7.03 -5.28
CA LEU A 203 15.90 -6.95 -6.32
C LEU A 203 15.98 -8.26 -7.12
N GLU A 204 15.94 -9.40 -6.44
CA GLU A 204 15.91 -10.71 -7.09
C GLU A 204 14.70 -10.87 -8.00
N SER A 205 13.51 -10.42 -7.55
CA SER A 205 12.29 -10.39 -8.36
C SER A 205 12.43 -9.51 -9.60
N PHE A 206 13.05 -8.34 -9.46
CA PHE A 206 13.30 -7.43 -10.58
C PHE A 206 14.23 -8.08 -11.62
N LEU A 207 15.34 -8.66 -11.19
CA LEU A 207 16.29 -9.36 -12.07
C LEU A 207 15.62 -10.56 -12.76
N HIS A 208 14.81 -11.32 -12.03
CA HIS A 208 14.04 -12.42 -12.59
C HIS A 208 13.06 -11.94 -13.69
N ALA A 209 12.32 -10.87 -13.43
CA ALA A 209 11.40 -10.30 -14.43
C ALA A 209 12.12 -9.87 -15.71
N ILE A 210 13.32 -9.29 -15.60
CA ILE A 210 14.15 -8.89 -16.74
C ILE A 210 14.61 -10.13 -17.54
N THR A 211 15.14 -11.14 -16.85
CA THR A 211 15.74 -12.32 -17.50
C THR A 211 14.69 -13.23 -18.15
N THR A 212 13.49 -13.29 -17.59
CA THR A 212 12.41 -14.15 -18.10
C THR A 212 11.41 -13.42 -18.99
N GLY A 213 11.47 -12.08 -19.05
CA GLY A 213 10.48 -11.27 -19.76
C GLY A 213 9.09 -11.28 -19.14
N THR A 214 8.96 -11.69 -17.85
CA THR A 214 7.69 -11.74 -17.15
C THR A 214 7.32 -10.40 -16.54
N ARG A 215 6.02 -10.21 -16.21
CA ARG A 215 5.56 -9.03 -15.48
C ARG A 215 6.19 -8.99 -14.09
N PRO A 216 6.78 -7.85 -13.66
CA PRO A 216 7.29 -7.72 -12.30
C PRO A 216 6.19 -7.88 -11.25
N VAL A 217 6.55 -8.37 -10.05
CA VAL A 217 5.60 -8.57 -8.93
C VAL A 217 4.91 -7.26 -8.53
N VAL A 218 5.63 -6.14 -8.58
CA VAL A 218 5.10 -4.78 -8.41
C VAL A 218 5.41 -3.99 -9.65
N SER A 219 4.52 -4.00 -10.62
CA SER A 219 4.72 -3.31 -11.88
C SER A 219 4.54 -1.79 -11.77
N GLY A 220 4.92 -1.07 -12.83
CA GLY A 220 4.64 0.36 -12.93
C GLY A 220 3.14 0.69 -12.83
N GLU A 221 2.28 -0.18 -13.38
CA GLU A 221 0.82 -0.04 -13.27
C GLU A 221 0.33 -0.17 -11.82
N ASP A 222 0.90 -1.09 -11.04
CA ASP A 222 0.57 -1.23 -9.62
C ASP A 222 0.96 0.05 -8.86
N GLY A 223 2.17 0.57 -9.11
CA GLY A 223 2.61 1.83 -8.53
C GLY A 223 1.75 3.03 -8.93
N ALA A 224 1.36 3.12 -10.21
CA ALA A 224 0.47 4.17 -10.69
C ALA A 224 -0.93 4.07 -10.07
N ALA A 225 -1.48 2.86 -9.88
CA ALA A 225 -2.75 2.64 -9.21
C ALA A 225 -2.68 3.11 -7.75
N ALA A 226 -1.61 2.77 -7.02
CA ALA A 226 -1.41 3.22 -5.64
C ALA A 226 -1.34 4.76 -5.54
N VAL A 227 -0.61 5.43 -6.44
CA VAL A 227 -0.56 6.91 -6.53
C VAL A 227 -1.95 7.47 -6.83
N GLY A 228 -2.71 6.86 -7.75
CA GLY A 228 -4.06 7.31 -8.10
C GLY A 228 -5.01 7.30 -6.89
N VAL A 229 -5.00 6.23 -6.09
CA VAL A 229 -5.82 6.15 -4.87
C VAL A 229 -5.30 7.10 -3.79
N ALA A 230 -3.98 7.26 -3.64
CA ALA A 230 -3.40 8.22 -2.72
C ALA A 230 -3.86 9.66 -3.03
N HIS A 231 -3.93 10.05 -4.31
CA HIS A 231 -4.47 11.35 -4.71
C HIS A 231 -5.96 11.52 -4.39
N GLN A 232 -6.78 10.47 -4.55
CA GLN A 232 -8.18 10.52 -4.13
C GLN A 232 -8.30 10.74 -2.60
N VAL A 233 -7.44 10.12 -1.80
CA VAL A 233 -7.35 10.35 -0.35
C VAL A 233 -6.98 11.80 -0.05
N LEU A 234 -5.95 12.35 -0.71
CA LEU A 234 -5.54 13.76 -0.53
C LEU A 234 -6.64 14.75 -0.93
N GLN A 235 -7.35 14.48 -2.02
CA GLN A 235 -8.52 15.30 -2.43
C GLN A 235 -9.65 15.26 -1.40
N ALA A 236 -9.94 14.07 -0.82
CA ALA A 236 -10.95 13.93 0.22
C ALA A 236 -10.54 14.67 1.52
N ILE A 237 -9.26 14.68 1.89
CA ILE A 237 -8.73 15.45 3.02
C ILE A 237 -8.90 16.95 2.77
N ALA A 238 -8.54 17.44 1.59
CA ALA A 238 -8.68 18.85 1.24
C ALA A 238 -10.15 19.30 1.28
N ALA A 239 -11.06 18.49 0.73
CA ALA A 239 -12.51 18.76 0.76
C ALA A 239 -13.09 18.74 2.19
N PHE A 240 -12.55 17.90 3.08
CA PHE A 240 -12.92 17.87 4.49
C PHE A 240 -12.47 19.15 5.21
N ALA A 241 -11.24 19.59 5.02
CA ALA A 241 -10.66 20.79 5.62
C ALA A 241 -11.43 22.06 5.20
N SER A 242 -11.80 22.17 3.91
CA SER A 242 -12.58 23.31 3.41
C SER A 242 -13.95 23.43 4.11
N ARG A 243 -14.65 22.28 4.30
CA ARG A 243 -15.95 22.28 5.02
C ARG A 243 -15.84 22.66 6.49
N GLN A 244 -14.72 22.32 7.16
CA GLN A 244 -14.51 22.78 8.55
C GLN A 244 -14.32 24.30 8.63
N ALA A 245 -13.54 24.87 7.71
CA ALA A 245 -13.32 26.32 7.65
C ALA A 245 -14.61 27.13 7.38
N GLU A 246 -15.53 26.57 6.57
CA GLU A 246 -16.82 27.18 6.29
C GLU A 246 -17.83 27.06 7.46
N GLY A 247 -17.68 26.07 8.33
CA GLY A 247 -18.57 25.84 9.49
C GLY A 247 -18.16 26.61 10.76
N GLU A 248 -16.98 27.23 10.79
CA GLU A 248 -16.48 28.04 11.90
C GLU A 248 -16.72 29.56 11.72
N GLY A 249 -17.32 29.98 10.61
CA GLY A 249 -17.68 31.37 10.29
C GLY A 249 -19.20 31.62 10.47
#